data_e7b2da27ed5bf7faf1e453d815761e4f
#
_entry.id   e7b2da27ed5bf7faf1e453d815761e4f
#
_cell.length_a   1.000
_cell.length_b   1.000
_cell.length_c   1.000
_cell.angle_alpha   90.00
_cell.angle_beta   90.00
_cell.angle_gamma   90.00
#
_symmetry.space_group_name_H-M   'P 1'
#
loop_
_entity.id
_entity.type
_entity.pdbx_description
1 polymer ?
#
loop_
_entity_poly.entity_id
_entity_poly.type
_entity_poly.pdbx_seq_one_letter_code
_entity_poly.pdbx_strand_id
1 'polypeptide(L)'
;MNKLKITGFMMLLAVSVTVTAQKVFSVQYPNQADVKVYVVKYENQADLKVFKVKYENQAGENNGKWFFTEYVNQAKKKIYFVEYENQADLKIFFVEYENQAGWRNKEKIHLMF
;
A
#
# COMPACT_ATOMS: atom_id res chain seq x y z
N MET A 1 16.85 -40.25 -23.35
CA MET A 1 16.52 -39.58 -22.75
C MET A 1 16.31 -38.87 -22.38
N ASN A 2 16.16 -38.84 -22.17
CA ASN A 2 15.91 -37.93 -21.54
C ASN A 2 15.43 -37.23 -21.19
N LYS A 3 15.41 -37.22 -21.30
CA LYS A 3 15.05 -36.34 -20.83
C LYS A 3 14.55 -35.62 -20.47
N LEU A 4 14.51 -35.61 -20.38
CA LEU A 4 14.11 -34.65 -19.84
C LEU A 4 13.62 -34.14 -19.46
N LYS A 5 13.71 -34.35 -19.57
CA LYS A 5 13.33 -33.55 -18.97
C LYS A 5 12.96 -32.71 -18.66
N ILE A 6 13.10 -32.84 -19.00
CA ILE A 6 12.79 -31.75 -18.50
C ILE A 6 12.23 -31.15 -18.09
N THR A 7 12.38 -31.31 -18.18
CA THR A 7 11.94 -30.46 -17.52
C THR A 7 11.67 -29.79 -16.99
N GLY A 8 11.94 -29.98 -17.16
CA GLY A 8 11.79 -29.05 -16.36
C GLY A 8 11.32 -28.45 -16.31
N PHE A 9 11.20 -28.26 -16.39
CA PHE A 9 10.81 -27.30 -16.06
C PHE A 9 10.18 -26.75 -15.71
N MET A 10 10.39 -27.07 -16.12
CA MET A 10 9.98 -26.22 -15.61
C MET A 10 9.42 -25.66 -15.19
N MET A 11 9.48 -25.78 -15.23
CA MET A 11 9.03 -25.06 -14.59
C MET A 11 8.71 -24.29 -14.29
N LEU A 12 8.87 -24.43 -14.51
CA LEU A 12 8.59 -23.44 -14.07
C LEU A 12 8.03 -22.75 -13.89
N LEU A 13 8.11 -22.97 -13.92
CA LEU A 13 7.61 -22.24 -13.55
C LEU A 13 7.04 -21.37 -13.41
N ALA A 14 7.01 -21.81 -13.32
CA ALA A 14 6.11 -20.70 -13.47
C ALA A 14 5.93 -20.02 -12.14
N VAL A 15 6.57 -18.98 -11.98
CA VAL A 15 6.41 -18.18 -10.79
C VAL A 15 5.32 -17.17 -11.10
N SER A 16 4.16 -17.37 -10.49
CA SER A 16 3.14 -16.36 -10.58
C SER A 16 3.53 -15.24 -9.62
N VAL A 17 3.81 -14.11 -10.18
CA VAL A 17 3.99 -12.91 -9.38
C VAL A 17 2.60 -12.37 -9.09
N THR A 18 2.23 -12.42 -7.81
CA THR A 18 0.96 -11.85 -7.40
C THR A 18 1.16 -10.36 -7.21
N VAL A 19 0.54 -9.58 -8.08
CA VAL A 19 0.47 -8.14 -7.89
C VAL A 19 -0.64 -7.87 -6.89
N THR A 20 -0.29 -7.31 -5.75
CA THR A 20 -1.27 -7.05 -4.70
C THR A 20 -1.67 -5.58 -4.73
N ALA A 21 -2.94 -5.32 -5.02
CA ALA A 21 -3.48 -3.98 -5.01
C ALA A 21 -3.46 -3.40 -3.59
N GLN A 22 -3.21 -2.11 -3.47
CA GLN A 22 -3.10 -1.44 -2.18
C GLN A 22 -4.49 -1.10 -1.66
N LYS A 23 -5.14 -2.10 -1.07
CA LYS A 23 -6.42 -1.93 -0.41
C LYS A 23 -6.17 -1.70 1.07
N VAL A 24 -6.67 -0.58 1.60
CA VAL A 24 -6.47 -0.21 2.99
C VAL A 24 -7.80 -0.17 3.72
N PHE A 25 -7.77 -0.51 4.98
CA PHE A 25 -8.93 -0.43 5.85
C PHE A 25 -8.58 0.43 7.05
N SER A 26 -9.43 1.43 7.33
CA SER A 26 -9.23 2.32 8.47
C SER A 26 -9.87 1.71 9.71
N VAL A 27 -9.03 1.32 10.68
CA VAL A 27 -9.50 0.71 11.92
C VAL A 27 -9.85 1.77 12.94
N GLN A 28 -10.65 1.38 13.94
CA GLN A 28 -11.13 2.31 14.97
C GLN A 28 -10.17 2.50 16.12
N TYR A 29 -9.26 1.57 16.35
CA TYR A 29 -8.35 1.59 17.49
C TYR A 29 -6.92 1.36 17.06
N PRO A 30 -5.96 2.07 17.67
CA PRO A 30 -4.56 1.97 17.22
C PRO A 30 -3.95 0.58 17.35
N ASN A 31 -4.41 -0.21 18.33
CA ASN A 31 -3.86 -1.56 18.53
C ASN A 31 -4.29 -2.54 17.44
N GLN A 32 -5.22 -2.15 16.57
CA GLN A 32 -5.67 -2.99 15.46
C GLN A 32 -4.93 -2.69 14.17
N ALA A 33 -4.11 -1.65 14.14
CA ALA A 33 -3.50 -1.15 12.91
C ALA A 33 -2.16 -1.82 12.63
N ASP A 34 -1.89 -2.02 11.34
CA ASP A 34 -0.54 -2.38 10.89
C ASP A 34 0.33 -1.13 10.82
N VAL A 35 -0.25 0.01 10.46
CA VAL A 35 0.47 1.27 10.28
C VAL A 35 -0.36 2.41 10.84
N LYS A 36 0.28 3.24 11.66
CA LYS A 36 -0.35 4.46 12.17
C LYS A 36 -0.01 5.61 11.25
N VAL A 37 -1.01 6.33 10.81
CA VAL A 37 -0.91 7.30 9.73
C VAL A 37 -1.32 8.69 10.22
N TYR A 38 -0.52 9.70 9.90
CA TYR A 38 -0.86 11.10 10.17
C TYR A 38 -0.99 11.85 8.84
N VAL A 39 -2.08 12.60 8.67
CA VAL A 39 -2.30 13.40 7.47
C VAL A 39 -1.69 14.77 7.69
N VAL A 40 -0.65 15.09 6.92
CA VAL A 40 0.04 16.37 7.04
C VAL A 40 -0.68 17.44 6.25
N LYS A 41 -0.45 18.70 6.62
CA LYS A 41 -1.08 19.85 5.97
C LYS A 41 -0.43 20.22 4.65
N TYR A 42 0.86 19.95 4.52
CA TYR A 42 1.63 20.39 3.35
C TYR A 42 2.33 19.22 2.71
N GLU A 43 2.37 19.21 1.39
CA GLU A 43 2.91 18.11 0.61
C GLU A 43 4.36 17.80 0.97
N ASN A 44 5.17 18.83 1.22
CA ASN A 44 6.60 18.67 1.51
C ASN A 44 6.88 18.02 2.88
N GLN A 45 5.85 17.81 3.68
CA GLN A 45 5.99 17.16 4.99
C GLN A 45 5.66 15.67 4.92
N ALA A 46 5.15 15.19 3.79
CA ALA A 46 4.67 13.81 3.67
C ALA A 46 5.80 12.84 3.36
N ASP A 47 5.65 11.62 3.89
CA ASP A 47 6.46 10.49 3.45
C ASP A 47 5.90 9.92 2.16
N LEU A 48 4.58 9.94 2.02
CA LEU A 48 3.88 9.37 0.88
C LEU A 48 2.75 10.30 0.46
N LYS A 49 2.66 10.58 -0.82
CA LYS A 49 1.54 11.32 -1.40
C LYS A 49 0.52 10.29 -1.87
N VAL A 50 -0.70 10.39 -1.36
CA VAL A 50 -1.75 9.39 -1.55
C VAL A 50 -2.86 9.94 -2.43
N PHE A 51 -3.20 9.19 -3.47
CA PHE A 51 -4.39 9.45 -4.26
C PHE A 51 -5.42 8.37 -3.93
N LYS A 52 -6.60 8.79 -3.51
CA LYS A 52 -7.69 7.85 -3.18
C LYS A 52 -8.39 7.46 -4.47
N VAL A 53 -8.20 6.22 -4.89
CA VAL A 53 -8.85 5.73 -6.09
C VAL A 53 -10.30 5.37 -5.76
N LYS A 54 -11.15 5.47 -6.78
CA LYS A 54 -12.58 5.27 -6.63
C LYS A 54 -12.97 3.81 -6.69
N TYR A 55 -12.24 3.02 -7.48
CA TYR A 55 -12.56 1.62 -7.72
C TYR A 55 -11.38 0.75 -7.36
N GLU A 56 -11.68 -0.46 -6.89
CA GLU A 56 -10.67 -1.40 -6.43
C GLU A 56 -9.60 -1.69 -7.48
N ASN A 57 -10.00 -1.82 -8.75
CA ASN A 57 -9.07 -2.14 -9.82
C ASN A 57 -8.13 -1.00 -10.19
N GLN A 58 -8.32 0.16 -9.59
CA GLN A 58 -7.45 1.31 -9.82
C GLN A 58 -6.34 1.41 -8.79
N ALA A 59 -6.40 0.59 -7.72
CA ALA A 59 -5.40 0.62 -6.67
C ALA A 59 -4.04 0.19 -7.21
N GLY A 60 -2.98 0.88 -6.74
CA GLY A 60 -1.62 0.58 -7.17
C GLY A 60 -0.94 -0.44 -6.28
N GLU A 61 0.33 -0.70 -6.59
CA GLU A 61 1.13 -1.72 -5.92
C GLU A 61 1.97 -1.20 -4.76
N ASN A 62 1.75 -0.15 -4.19
CA ASN A 62 2.57 0.55 -3.20
C ASN A 62 3.21 1.79 -3.84
N ASN A 63 2.37 2.49 -4.60
CA ASN A 63 2.77 3.72 -5.28
C ASN A 63 1.90 4.90 -4.87
N GLY A 64 1.18 4.77 -3.76
CA GLY A 64 0.34 5.84 -3.25
C GLY A 64 -1.09 5.86 -3.77
N LYS A 65 -1.45 4.94 -4.65
CA LYS A 65 -2.84 4.83 -5.13
C LYS A 65 -3.57 3.84 -4.24
N TRP A 66 -4.33 4.36 -3.30
CA TRP A 66 -5.00 3.56 -2.28
C TRP A 66 -6.49 3.43 -2.57
N PHE A 67 -6.98 2.21 -2.43
CA PHE A 67 -8.42 1.95 -2.40
C PHE A 67 -8.83 1.68 -0.95
N PHE A 68 -9.77 2.47 -0.44
CA PHE A 68 -10.28 2.28 0.92
C PHE A 68 -11.41 1.26 0.87
N THR A 69 -11.12 0.05 1.35
CA THR A 69 -12.13 -1.01 1.38
C THR A 69 -12.98 -0.89 2.65
N GLU A 70 -14.23 -1.34 2.53
CA GLU A 70 -15.14 -1.40 3.68
C GLU A 70 -15.04 -2.72 4.44
N TYR A 71 -14.23 -3.65 3.93
CA TYR A 71 -14.14 -5.00 4.49
C TYR A 71 -12.73 -5.26 4.98
N VAL A 72 -12.60 -5.45 6.30
CA VAL A 72 -11.29 -5.61 6.92
C VAL A 72 -10.53 -6.80 6.37
N ASN A 73 -11.24 -7.90 6.04
CA ASN A 73 -10.61 -9.11 5.54
C ASN A 73 -10.09 -8.98 4.10
N GLN A 74 -10.43 -7.90 3.41
CA GLN A 74 -9.92 -7.64 2.06
C GLN A 74 -8.76 -6.68 2.05
N ALA A 75 -8.43 -6.09 3.19
CA ALA A 75 -7.39 -5.07 3.27
C ALA A 75 -6.01 -5.72 3.21
N LYS A 76 -5.12 -5.11 2.43
CA LYS A 76 -3.72 -5.45 2.47
C LYS A 76 -3.07 -4.86 3.72
N LYS A 77 -3.49 -3.65 4.09
CA LYS A 77 -3.00 -2.96 5.28
C LYS A 77 -4.14 -2.36 6.05
N LYS A 78 -4.09 -2.54 7.36
CA LYS A 78 -5.01 -1.88 8.27
C LYS A 78 -4.30 -0.64 8.81
N ILE A 79 -4.92 0.52 8.67
CA ILE A 79 -4.33 1.79 9.08
C ILE A 79 -5.18 2.43 10.16
N TYR A 80 -4.52 3.20 11.01
CA TYR A 80 -5.20 4.01 12.01
C TYR A 80 -4.73 5.45 11.86
N PHE A 81 -5.68 6.36 11.67
CA PHE A 81 -5.37 7.80 11.56
C PHE A 81 -5.14 8.36 12.96
N VAL A 82 -3.90 8.76 13.24
CA VAL A 82 -3.55 9.34 14.53
C VAL A 82 -3.82 10.84 14.53
N GLU A 83 -4.04 11.37 15.72
CA GLU A 83 -4.37 12.77 15.89
C GLU A 83 -3.13 13.67 15.92
N TYR A 84 -2.00 13.13 16.34
CA TYR A 84 -0.77 13.90 16.49
C TYR A 84 0.35 13.27 15.68
N GLU A 85 1.16 14.14 15.08
CA GLU A 85 2.22 13.73 14.17
C GLU A 85 3.22 12.76 14.82
N ASN A 86 3.57 13.01 16.09
CA ASN A 86 4.56 12.18 16.78
C ASN A 86 4.09 10.77 17.09
N GLN A 87 2.83 10.47 16.84
CA GLN A 87 2.27 9.12 17.03
C GLN A 87 2.31 8.29 15.75
N ALA A 88 2.68 8.90 14.63
CA ALA A 88 2.56 8.26 13.32
C ALA A 88 3.79 7.44 12.97
N ASP A 89 3.55 6.31 12.30
CA ASP A 89 4.60 5.56 11.61
C ASP A 89 4.83 6.16 10.23
N LEU A 90 3.78 6.70 9.61
CA LEU A 90 3.79 7.17 8.24
C LEU A 90 3.03 8.49 8.14
N LYS A 91 3.63 9.48 7.50
CA LYS A 91 2.97 10.76 7.25
C LYS A 91 2.54 10.80 5.79
N ILE A 92 1.28 11.11 5.56
CA ILE A 92 0.73 11.14 4.21
C ILE A 92 0.11 12.50 3.89
N PHE A 93 0.03 12.80 2.60
CA PHE A 93 -0.66 13.96 2.07
C PHE A 93 -1.56 13.49 0.94
N PHE A 94 -2.86 13.81 1.02
CA PHE A 94 -3.80 13.43 -0.04
C PHE A 94 -3.68 14.39 -1.20
N VAL A 95 -3.45 13.84 -2.40
CA VAL A 95 -3.35 14.63 -3.62
C VAL A 95 -4.64 14.52 -4.43
N GLU A 96 -4.89 15.53 -5.28
CA GLU A 96 -6.11 15.60 -6.07
C GLU A 96 -6.04 14.82 -7.38
N TYR A 97 -4.84 14.59 -7.89
CA TYR A 97 -4.66 13.96 -9.18
C TYR A 97 -3.81 12.72 -9.08
N GLU A 98 -4.16 11.71 -9.85
CA GLU A 98 -3.51 10.40 -9.80
C GLU A 98 -2.02 10.48 -10.05
N ASN A 99 -1.60 11.33 -11.00
CA ASN A 99 -0.19 11.43 -11.36
C ASN A 99 0.68 12.13 -10.30
N GLN A 100 0.05 12.64 -9.24
CA GLN A 100 0.78 13.28 -8.14
C GLN A 100 1.11 12.30 -7.02
N ALA A 101 0.54 11.09 -7.06
CA ALA A 101 0.76 10.08 -6.03
C ALA A 101 2.18 9.54 -6.09
N GLY A 102 2.74 9.19 -4.93
CA GLY A 102 4.02 8.53 -4.90
C GLY A 102 4.80 8.80 -3.62
N TRP A 103 5.86 8.03 -3.45
CA TRP A 103 6.72 8.11 -2.27
C TRP A 103 7.64 9.31 -2.36
N ARG A 104 7.72 10.04 -1.26
CA ARG A 104 8.72 11.09 -1.07
C ARG A 104 9.86 10.58 -0.20
N ASN A 105 9.53 9.83 0.86
CA ASN A 105 10.55 9.24 1.74
C ASN A 105 10.57 7.73 1.51
N LYS A 106 11.48 7.28 0.67
CA LYS A 106 11.55 5.87 0.28
C LYS A 106 12.02 4.94 1.39
N GLU A 107 12.56 5.48 2.45
CA GLU A 107 12.95 4.69 3.61
C GLU A 107 11.75 4.08 4.32
N LYS A 108 10.57 4.65 4.10
CA LYS A 108 9.32 4.18 4.72
C LYS A 108 8.52 3.23 3.84
N ILE A 109 9.00 2.93 2.65
CA ILE A 109 8.24 2.16 1.67
C ILE A 109 7.86 0.78 2.19
N HIS A 110 8.70 0.20 3.04
CA HIS A 110 8.47 -1.14 3.59
C HIS A 110 7.22 -1.22 4.47
N LEU A 111 6.77 -0.09 5.01
CA LEU A 111 5.61 -0.07 5.89
C LEU A 111 4.33 -0.47 5.18
N MET A 112 4.29 -0.27 3.86
CA MET A 112 3.09 -0.50 3.06
C MET A 112 3.19 -1.73 2.15
N PHE A 113 4.21 -2.53 2.32
CA PHE A 113 4.32 -3.81 1.59
C PHE A 113 3.46 -4.90 2.21
#